data_154e89a6cb6f9e7f6da17e5aeae7f4ab
#
_entry.id   154e89a6cb6f9e7f6da17e5aeae7f4ab
#
_cell.length_a   1.000
_cell.length_b   1.000
_cell.length_c   1.000
_cell.angle_alpha   90.00
_cell.angle_beta   90.00
_cell.angle_gamma   90.00
#
_symmetry.space_group_name_H-M   'P 1'
#
loop_
_entity.id
_entity.type
_entity.pdbx_description
1 polymer ?
#
loop_
_entity_poly.entity_id
_entity_poly.type
_entity_poly.pdbx_seq_one_letter_code
_entity_poly.pdbx_strand_id
1 'polypeptide(L)'
;MEKQSKSLAFSLFLIIVTIELSFVPSNVLNIFVLMVGFLYLLWKKQWGVIGATIIVPLFPAIGSYWSIRVQGIHVELASVMFTRTFAFAMLGFLLAFSVDLEELLLVLEQKGLPPHFVYGLLVIIHAFPYIRREVIQMKEASQLRGRPLHFWSSLYYIKVIFTAYHLQEQYEQAMISH
;
A
#
# COMPACT_ATOMS: atom_id res chain seq x y z
N MET A 1 9.93 23.62 1.33
CA MET A 1 10.89 23.04 2.29
C MET A 1 10.25 22.66 3.63
N GLU A 2 9.49 23.52 4.31
CA GLU A 2 8.91 23.20 5.64
C GLU A 2 7.82 22.11 5.59
N LYS A 3 6.99 22.06 4.55
CA LYS A 3 5.96 21.03 4.35
C LYS A 3 6.57 19.65 4.06
N GLN A 4 7.64 19.61 3.27
CA GLN A 4 8.43 18.41 2.98
C GLN A 4 9.05 17.80 4.22
N SER A 5 9.64 18.62 5.08
CA SER A 5 10.24 18.18 6.33
C SER A 5 9.23 17.56 7.29
N LYS A 6 7.99 18.09 7.33
CA LYS A 6 6.92 17.56 8.18
C LYS A 6 6.38 16.22 7.69
N SER A 7 6.23 16.04 6.37
CA SER A 7 5.81 14.77 5.76
C SER A 7 6.83 13.66 6.02
N LEU A 8 8.11 13.95 5.86
CA LEU A 8 9.22 13.04 6.14
C LEU A 8 9.32 12.64 7.62
N ALA A 9 9.22 13.63 8.52
CA ALA A 9 9.25 13.36 9.95
C ALA A 9 8.09 12.46 10.38
N PHE A 10 6.90 12.67 9.82
CA PHE A 10 5.73 11.85 10.08
C PHE A 10 5.91 10.42 9.55
N SER A 11 6.44 10.26 8.35
CA SER A 11 6.73 8.93 7.77
C SER A 11 7.75 8.16 8.59
N LEU A 12 8.85 8.80 8.99
CA LEU A 12 9.87 8.21 9.84
C LEU A 12 9.29 7.82 11.21
N PHE A 13 8.45 8.67 11.79
CA PHE A 13 7.75 8.36 13.03
C PHE A 13 6.88 7.11 12.90
N LEU A 14 6.07 6.99 11.83
CA LEU A 14 5.25 5.81 11.58
C LEU A 14 6.09 4.54 11.39
N ILE A 15 7.24 4.63 10.70
CA ILE A 15 8.16 3.50 10.52
C ILE A 15 8.73 3.07 11.88
N ILE A 16 9.18 4.01 12.71
CA ILE A 16 9.70 3.71 14.05
C ILE A 16 8.61 3.03 14.90
N VAL A 17 7.39 3.56 14.92
CA VAL A 17 6.26 2.95 15.64
C VAL A 17 5.96 1.54 15.13
N THR A 18 6.08 1.30 13.82
CA THR A 18 5.89 -0.04 13.23
C THR A 18 6.97 -1.02 13.71
N ILE A 19 8.21 -0.57 13.79
CA ILE A 19 9.33 -1.36 14.30
C ILE A 19 9.11 -1.69 15.78
N GLU A 20 8.82 -0.71 16.61
CA GLU A 20 8.54 -0.91 18.04
C GLU A 20 7.37 -1.89 18.27
N LEU A 21 6.29 -1.73 17.51
CA LEU A 21 5.14 -2.62 17.55
C LEU A 21 5.52 -4.07 17.22
N SER A 22 6.54 -4.28 16.38
CA SER A 22 7.02 -5.61 15.99
C SER A 22 7.69 -6.36 17.14
N PHE A 23 8.38 -5.63 18.02
CA PHE A 23 9.15 -6.23 19.11
C PHE A 23 8.38 -6.35 20.42
N VAL A 24 7.39 -5.48 20.68
CA VAL A 24 6.65 -5.44 21.94
C VAL A 24 5.28 -6.11 21.79
N PRO A 25 5.06 -7.32 22.35
CA PRO A 25 3.77 -8.03 22.28
C PRO A 25 2.80 -7.49 23.35
N SER A 26 2.26 -6.30 23.15
CA SER A 26 1.33 -5.67 24.10
C SER A 26 0.00 -5.32 23.45
N ASN A 27 -1.11 -5.85 24.00
CA ASN A 27 -2.46 -5.48 23.58
C ASN A 27 -2.76 -3.98 23.80
N VAL A 28 -2.24 -3.41 24.88
CA VAL A 28 -2.46 -1.99 25.21
C VAL A 28 -1.85 -1.10 24.12
N LEU A 29 -0.63 -1.42 23.69
CA LEU A 29 0.05 -0.68 22.64
C LEU A 29 -0.70 -0.80 21.31
N ASN A 30 -1.13 -2.01 20.92
CA ASN A 30 -1.90 -2.24 19.72
C ASN A 30 -3.20 -1.44 19.69
N ILE A 31 -3.96 -1.46 20.80
CA ILE A 31 -5.22 -0.71 20.92
C ILE A 31 -4.96 0.80 20.89
N PHE A 32 -3.88 1.28 21.51
CA PHE A 32 -3.51 2.68 21.47
C PHE A 32 -3.22 3.15 20.04
N VAL A 33 -2.43 2.39 19.28
CA VAL A 33 -2.14 2.68 17.88
C VAL A 33 -3.42 2.70 17.03
N LEU A 34 -4.32 1.75 17.25
CA LEU A 34 -5.61 1.71 16.58
C LEU A 34 -6.46 2.94 16.90
N MET A 35 -6.58 3.33 18.17
CA MET A 35 -7.35 4.50 18.58
C MET A 35 -6.82 5.78 17.94
N VAL A 36 -5.51 6.01 18.02
CA VAL A 36 -4.87 7.20 17.44
C VAL A 36 -5.04 7.21 15.91
N GLY A 37 -4.83 6.07 15.25
CA GLY A 37 -5.02 5.93 13.82
C GLY A 37 -6.45 6.19 13.37
N PHE A 38 -7.45 5.63 14.06
CA PHE A 38 -8.86 5.89 13.78
C PHE A 38 -9.23 7.36 13.98
N LEU A 39 -8.80 7.99 15.05
CA LEU A 39 -9.05 9.41 15.31
C LEU A 39 -8.45 10.28 14.19
N TYR A 40 -7.23 9.97 13.74
CA TYR A 40 -6.59 10.67 12.64
C TYR A 40 -7.36 10.51 11.32
N LEU A 41 -7.78 9.28 10.96
CA LEU A 41 -8.56 9.01 9.75
C LEU A 41 -9.95 9.65 9.79
N LEU A 42 -10.61 9.67 10.94
CA LEU A 42 -11.88 10.37 11.16
C LEU A 42 -11.72 11.88 10.96
N TRP A 43 -10.66 12.45 11.50
CA TRP A 43 -10.36 13.87 11.32
C TRP A 43 -10.12 14.24 9.84
N LYS A 44 -9.45 13.35 9.11
CA LYS A 44 -9.23 13.47 7.65
C LYS A 44 -10.46 13.11 6.81
N LYS A 45 -11.56 12.64 7.41
CA LYS A 45 -12.80 12.17 6.73
C LYS A 45 -12.56 11.10 5.66
N GLN A 46 -11.58 10.23 5.87
CA GLN A 46 -11.18 9.17 4.94
C GLN A 46 -11.99 7.87 5.18
N TRP A 47 -13.31 7.92 4.95
CA TRP A 47 -14.23 6.80 5.22
C TRP A 47 -13.86 5.51 4.49
N GLY A 48 -13.37 5.61 3.25
CA GLY A 48 -12.95 4.43 2.48
C GLY A 48 -11.75 3.72 3.11
N VAL A 49 -10.79 4.48 3.65
CA VAL A 49 -9.61 3.93 4.33
C VAL A 49 -10.01 3.28 5.65
N ILE A 50 -10.91 3.89 6.40
CA ILE A 50 -11.45 3.31 7.64
C ILE A 50 -12.09 1.95 7.35
N GLY A 51 -12.94 1.85 6.33
CA GLY A 51 -13.53 0.58 5.91
C GLY A 51 -12.48 -0.46 5.51
N ALA A 52 -11.49 -0.06 4.72
CA ALA A 52 -10.39 -0.94 4.31
C ALA A 52 -9.56 -1.44 5.51
N THR A 53 -9.28 -0.58 6.48
CA THR A 53 -8.53 -0.93 7.70
C THR A 53 -9.24 -1.97 8.55
N ILE A 54 -10.57 -2.04 8.48
CA ILE A 54 -11.35 -3.06 9.19
C ILE A 54 -11.45 -4.34 8.36
N ILE A 55 -11.79 -4.24 7.07
CA ILE A 55 -12.13 -5.40 6.23
C ILE A 55 -10.86 -6.19 5.83
N VAL A 56 -9.80 -5.50 5.41
CA VAL A 56 -8.59 -6.16 4.88
C VAL A 56 -7.88 -7.04 5.91
N PRO A 57 -7.63 -6.59 7.16
CA PRO A 57 -6.95 -7.41 8.15
C PRO A 57 -7.85 -8.46 8.81
N LEU A 58 -9.17 -8.43 8.59
CA LEU A 58 -10.11 -9.32 9.26
C LEU A 58 -9.79 -10.80 8.99
N PHE A 59 -9.56 -11.15 7.75
CA PHE A 59 -9.28 -12.53 7.36
C PHE A 59 -7.96 -13.06 7.94
N PRO A 60 -6.80 -12.39 7.78
CA PRO A 60 -5.56 -12.83 8.40
C PRO A 60 -5.59 -12.77 9.94
N ALA A 61 -6.31 -11.83 10.53
CA ALA A 61 -6.45 -11.74 11.98
C ALA A 61 -7.23 -12.93 12.56
N ILE A 62 -8.32 -13.33 11.93
CA ILE A 62 -9.09 -14.51 12.31
C ILE A 62 -8.23 -15.76 12.12
N GLY A 63 -7.53 -15.90 10.99
CA GLY A 63 -6.66 -17.03 10.70
C GLY A 63 -5.55 -17.20 11.73
N SER A 64 -4.86 -16.13 12.10
CA SER A 64 -3.82 -16.15 13.12
C SER A 64 -4.37 -16.48 14.52
N TYR A 65 -5.50 -15.92 14.88
CA TYR A 65 -6.18 -16.20 16.15
C TYR A 65 -6.54 -17.70 16.29
N TRP A 66 -7.19 -18.27 15.26
CA TRP A 66 -7.57 -19.68 15.26
C TRP A 66 -6.36 -20.60 15.23
N SER A 67 -5.34 -20.30 14.45
CA SER A 67 -4.11 -21.11 14.37
C SER A 67 -3.46 -21.26 15.75
N ILE A 68 -3.33 -20.18 16.51
CA ILE A 68 -2.74 -20.22 17.85
C ILE A 68 -3.65 -20.99 18.83
N ARG A 69 -4.96 -20.79 18.74
CA ARG A 69 -5.93 -21.50 19.60
C ARG A 69 -5.92 -23.02 19.39
N VAL A 70 -5.85 -23.45 18.14
CA VAL A 70 -5.83 -24.88 17.78
C VAL A 70 -4.52 -25.56 18.20
N GLN A 71 -3.41 -24.85 18.12
CA GLN A 71 -2.11 -25.37 18.56
C GLN A 71 -2.02 -25.51 20.09
N GLY A 72 -2.85 -24.79 20.85
CA GLY A 72 -2.87 -24.86 22.31
C GLY A 72 -1.62 -24.32 23.02
N ILE A 73 -0.66 -23.79 22.26
CA ILE A 73 0.59 -23.23 22.77
C ILE A 73 0.42 -21.72 22.88
N HIS A 74 0.68 -21.16 24.06
CA HIS A 74 0.61 -19.72 24.29
C HIS A 74 -0.73 -19.05 23.86
N VAL A 75 -1.84 -19.65 24.26
CA VAL A 75 -3.21 -19.17 23.93
C VAL A 75 -3.43 -17.68 24.25
N GLU A 76 -2.72 -17.17 25.23
CA GLU A 76 -2.74 -15.75 25.63
C GLU A 76 -2.26 -14.82 24.49
N LEU A 77 -1.33 -15.29 23.67
CA LEU A 77 -0.83 -14.52 22.53
C LEU A 77 -1.83 -14.43 21.36
N ALA A 78 -2.88 -15.24 21.34
CA ALA A 78 -3.88 -15.21 20.27
C ALA A 78 -4.56 -13.83 20.18
N SER A 79 -4.94 -13.25 21.32
CA SER A 79 -5.54 -11.91 21.37
C SER A 79 -4.55 -10.81 20.98
N VAL A 80 -3.28 -10.95 21.36
CA VAL A 80 -2.21 -10.02 21.00
C VAL A 80 -1.97 -10.04 19.49
N MET A 81 -1.92 -11.22 18.88
CA MET A 81 -1.72 -11.36 17.43
C MET A 81 -2.92 -10.84 16.64
N PHE A 82 -4.14 -11.06 17.13
CA PHE A 82 -5.34 -10.50 16.53
C PHE A 82 -5.29 -8.97 16.47
N THR A 83 -5.11 -8.32 17.62
CA THR A 83 -5.04 -6.85 17.70
C THR A 83 -3.83 -6.29 16.96
N ARG A 84 -2.71 -7.00 16.96
CA ARG A 84 -1.49 -6.62 16.25
C ARG A 84 -1.68 -6.59 14.74
N THR A 85 -2.40 -7.56 14.17
CA THR A 85 -2.71 -7.59 12.73
C THR A 85 -3.48 -6.33 12.31
N PHE A 86 -4.45 -5.90 13.09
CA PHE A 86 -5.16 -4.64 12.85
C PHE A 86 -4.27 -3.41 13.02
N ALA A 87 -3.40 -3.39 14.03
CA ALA A 87 -2.49 -2.27 14.27
C ALA A 87 -1.48 -2.11 13.11
N PHE A 88 -0.92 -3.22 12.58
CA PHE A 88 -0.06 -3.16 11.41
C PHE A 88 -0.80 -2.70 10.15
N ALA A 89 -2.01 -3.19 9.93
CA ALA A 89 -2.82 -2.73 8.81
C ALA A 89 -3.12 -1.24 8.91
N MET A 90 -3.46 -0.74 10.10
CA MET A 90 -3.66 0.68 10.36
C MET A 90 -2.42 1.51 10.01
N LEU A 91 -1.24 1.12 10.51
CA LEU A 91 0.01 1.81 10.21
C LEU A 91 0.36 1.76 8.72
N GLY A 92 0.15 0.62 8.06
CA GLY A 92 0.35 0.48 6.62
C GLY A 92 -0.57 1.40 5.81
N PHE A 93 -1.84 1.49 6.16
CA PHE A 93 -2.77 2.40 5.51
C PHE A 93 -2.44 3.87 5.81
N LEU A 94 -2.06 4.20 7.04
CA LEU A 94 -1.62 5.56 7.38
C LEU A 94 -0.40 5.97 6.57
N LEU A 95 0.60 5.08 6.42
CA LEU A 95 1.75 5.31 5.56
C LEU A 95 1.33 5.53 4.11
N ALA A 96 0.52 4.64 3.56
CA ALA A 96 0.10 4.69 2.15
C ALA A 96 -0.70 5.96 1.80
N PHE A 97 -1.49 6.49 2.74
CA PHE A 97 -2.36 7.65 2.49
C PHE A 97 -1.82 8.99 2.99
N SER A 98 -0.85 8.97 3.89
CA SER A 98 -0.26 10.19 4.46
C SER A 98 1.04 10.60 3.80
N VAL A 99 1.68 9.67 3.10
CA VAL A 99 2.97 9.88 2.47
C VAL A 99 2.79 10.01 0.97
N ASP A 100 3.24 11.14 0.43
CA ASP A 100 3.42 11.29 -1.00
C ASP A 100 4.69 10.53 -1.41
N LEU A 101 4.50 9.39 -2.10
CA LEU A 101 5.60 8.52 -2.50
C LEU A 101 6.60 9.23 -3.42
N GLU A 102 6.13 10.15 -4.28
CA GLU A 102 6.98 10.93 -5.17
C GLU A 102 7.90 11.85 -4.36
N GLU A 103 7.31 12.56 -3.40
CA GLU A 103 8.04 13.46 -2.51
C GLU A 103 9.07 12.70 -1.66
N LEU A 104 8.68 11.53 -1.14
CA LEU A 104 9.56 10.65 -0.37
C LEU A 104 10.77 10.18 -1.20
N LEU A 105 10.53 9.75 -2.44
CA LEU A 105 11.59 9.28 -3.34
C LEU A 105 12.59 10.38 -3.69
N LEU A 106 12.12 11.59 -3.98
CA LEU A 106 12.99 12.75 -4.25
C LEU A 106 13.87 13.10 -3.05
N VAL A 107 13.34 12.99 -1.84
CA VAL A 107 14.13 13.24 -0.63
C VAL A 107 15.13 12.13 -0.37
N LEU A 108 14.80 10.89 -0.64
CA LEU A 108 15.71 9.75 -0.53
C LEU A 108 16.88 9.87 -1.54
N GLU A 109 16.61 10.38 -2.76
CA GLU A 109 17.63 10.71 -3.75
C GLU A 109 18.64 11.74 -3.20
N GLN A 110 18.14 12.83 -2.62
CA GLN A 110 18.98 13.86 -2.00
C GLN A 110 19.83 13.32 -0.83
N LYS A 111 19.42 12.22 -0.20
CA LYS A 111 20.14 11.56 0.89
C LYS A 111 21.08 10.44 0.44
N GLY A 112 21.25 10.24 -0.88
CA GLY A 112 22.25 9.33 -1.43
C GLY A 112 21.70 8.04 -2.02
N LEU A 113 20.37 7.90 -2.21
CA LEU A 113 19.85 6.81 -3.03
C LEU A 113 20.31 6.98 -4.49
N PRO A 114 20.70 5.88 -5.18
CA PRO A 114 21.09 5.95 -6.58
C PRO A 114 19.97 6.55 -7.44
N PRO A 115 20.25 7.59 -8.27
CA PRO A 115 19.23 8.26 -9.09
C PRO A 115 18.45 7.30 -9.99
N HIS A 116 19.12 6.29 -10.56
CA HIS A 116 18.48 5.28 -11.42
C HIS A 116 17.39 4.47 -10.71
N PHE A 117 17.57 4.19 -9.41
CA PHE A 117 16.58 3.48 -8.62
C PHE A 117 15.35 4.36 -8.35
N VAL A 118 15.57 5.61 -7.99
CA VAL A 118 14.49 6.60 -7.76
C VAL A 118 13.71 6.83 -9.04
N TYR A 119 14.40 7.00 -10.16
CA TYR A 119 13.78 7.18 -11.46
C TYR A 119 12.92 5.98 -11.88
N GLY A 120 13.44 4.75 -11.70
CA GLY A 120 12.70 3.52 -11.96
C GLY A 120 11.40 3.44 -11.15
N LEU A 121 11.44 3.78 -9.86
CA LEU A 121 10.24 3.79 -9.01
C LEU A 121 9.25 4.90 -9.41
N LEU A 122 9.73 6.10 -9.75
CA LEU A 122 8.88 7.19 -10.23
C LEU A 122 8.16 6.81 -11.53
N VAL A 123 8.86 6.17 -12.46
CA VAL A 123 8.26 5.66 -13.71
C VAL A 123 7.13 4.66 -13.40
N ILE A 124 7.34 3.73 -12.47
CA ILE A 124 6.31 2.76 -12.07
C ILE A 124 5.09 3.47 -11.46
N ILE A 125 5.31 4.43 -10.56
CA ILE A 125 4.24 5.18 -9.91
C ILE A 125 3.39 5.94 -10.94
N HIS A 126 4.04 6.59 -11.92
CA HIS A 126 3.34 7.32 -12.98
C HIS A 126 2.68 6.41 -14.02
N ALA A 127 3.30 5.25 -14.33
CA ALA A 127 2.74 4.29 -15.27
C ALA A 127 1.47 3.60 -14.74
N PHE A 128 1.37 3.39 -13.42
CA PHE A 128 0.26 2.65 -12.82
C PHE A 128 -1.13 3.25 -13.11
N PRO A 129 -1.39 4.57 -12.91
CA PRO A 129 -2.68 5.17 -13.25
C PRO A 129 -2.98 5.14 -14.75
N TYR A 130 -1.96 5.21 -15.61
CA TYR A 130 -2.13 5.08 -17.05
C TYR A 130 -2.58 3.66 -17.44
N ILE A 131 -1.86 2.64 -16.96
CA ILE A 131 -2.21 1.23 -17.18
C ILE A 131 -3.64 0.94 -16.69
N ARG A 132 -4.00 1.46 -15.52
CA ARG A 132 -5.36 1.30 -14.97
C ARG A 132 -6.43 1.87 -15.89
N ARG A 133 -6.22 3.07 -16.46
CA ARG A 133 -7.18 3.69 -17.41
C ARG A 133 -7.32 2.85 -18.66
N GLU A 134 -6.22 2.38 -19.22
CA GLU A 134 -6.19 1.55 -20.42
C GLU A 134 -6.93 0.22 -20.20
N VAL A 135 -6.74 -0.40 -19.05
CA VAL A 135 -7.45 -1.61 -18.64
C VAL A 135 -8.95 -1.38 -18.53
N ILE A 136 -9.39 -0.24 -17.98
CA ILE A 136 -10.81 0.09 -17.88
C ILE A 136 -11.40 0.29 -19.28
N GLN A 137 -10.74 1.02 -20.16
CA GLN A 137 -11.19 1.26 -21.54
C GLN A 137 -11.28 -0.06 -22.34
N MET A 138 -10.29 -0.96 -22.18
CA MET A 138 -10.32 -2.28 -22.78
C MET A 138 -11.53 -3.11 -22.30
N LYS A 139 -11.85 -3.03 -21.00
CA LYS A 139 -13.00 -3.71 -20.43
C LYS A 139 -14.33 -3.18 -21.03
N GLU A 140 -14.46 -1.86 -21.10
CA GLU A 140 -15.64 -1.21 -21.69
C GLU A 140 -15.79 -1.55 -23.18
N ALA A 141 -14.72 -1.45 -23.95
CA ALA A 141 -14.72 -1.82 -25.38
C ALA A 141 -15.07 -3.30 -25.62
N SER A 142 -14.66 -4.19 -24.73
CA SER A 142 -14.99 -5.61 -24.79
C SER A 142 -16.47 -5.89 -24.45
N GLN A 143 -17.00 -5.17 -23.47
CA GLN A 143 -18.43 -5.24 -23.14
C GLN A 143 -19.32 -4.80 -24.30
N LEU A 144 -18.93 -3.70 -24.98
CA LEU A 144 -19.66 -3.19 -26.16
C LEU A 144 -19.64 -4.19 -27.34
N ARG A 145 -18.61 -5.03 -27.45
CA ARG A 145 -18.52 -6.11 -28.45
C ARG A 145 -19.26 -7.40 -28.05
N GLY A 146 -20.01 -7.40 -26.96
CA GLY A 146 -20.75 -8.57 -26.48
C GLY A 146 -19.90 -9.71 -25.92
N ARG A 147 -18.61 -9.46 -25.67
CA ARG A 147 -17.69 -10.44 -25.07
C ARG A 147 -17.10 -9.86 -23.77
N PRO A 148 -17.78 -10.02 -22.62
CA PRO A 148 -17.25 -9.52 -21.36
C PRO A 148 -15.91 -10.17 -21.04
N LEU A 149 -14.86 -9.36 -20.90
CA LEU A 149 -13.55 -9.83 -20.44
C LEU A 149 -13.66 -10.21 -18.95
N HIS A 150 -13.59 -11.51 -18.68
CA HIS A 150 -13.47 -12.01 -17.32
C HIS A 150 -12.03 -11.78 -16.82
N PHE A 151 -11.90 -11.46 -15.56
CA PHE A 151 -10.59 -11.27 -14.89
C PHE A 151 -9.63 -12.46 -15.10
N TRP A 152 -10.15 -13.66 -15.34
CA TRP A 152 -9.40 -14.90 -15.63
C TRP A 152 -9.07 -15.11 -17.12
N SER A 153 -9.42 -14.17 -18.00
CA SER A 153 -9.11 -14.31 -19.44
C SER A 153 -7.64 -14.06 -19.70
N SER A 154 -6.93 -15.03 -20.30
CA SER A 154 -5.51 -14.90 -20.69
C SER A 154 -5.27 -13.70 -21.62
N LEU A 155 -6.23 -13.35 -22.47
CA LEU A 155 -6.18 -12.18 -23.34
C LEU A 155 -6.11 -10.85 -22.55
N TYR A 156 -6.70 -10.79 -21.36
CA TYR A 156 -6.63 -9.64 -20.49
C TYR A 156 -5.18 -9.39 -20.02
N TYR A 157 -4.51 -10.44 -19.53
CA TYR A 157 -3.14 -10.34 -19.06
C TYR A 157 -2.14 -10.03 -20.18
N ILE A 158 -2.30 -10.66 -21.34
CA ILE A 158 -1.44 -10.41 -22.50
C ILE A 158 -1.53 -8.94 -22.90
N LYS A 159 -2.72 -8.34 -22.99
CA LYS A 159 -2.86 -6.93 -23.35
C LYS A 159 -2.27 -6.00 -22.29
N VAL A 160 -2.46 -6.29 -21.00
CA VAL A 160 -1.86 -5.49 -19.92
C VAL A 160 -0.34 -5.52 -19.99
N ILE A 161 0.26 -6.71 -20.27
CA ILE A 161 1.70 -6.85 -20.43
C ILE A 161 2.20 -6.06 -21.66
N PHE A 162 1.50 -6.16 -22.80
CA PHE A 162 1.87 -5.39 -24.00
C PHE A 162 1.78 -3.88 -23.78
N THR A 163 0.76 -3.40 -23.09
CA THR A 163 0.63 -1.98 -22.76
C THR A 163 1.75 -1.50 -21.83
N ALA A 164 2.11 -2.31 -20.83
CA ALA A 164 3.22 -2.02 -19.93
C ALA A 164 4.56 -1.98 -20.67
N TYR A 165 4.79 -2.93 -21.63
CA TYR A 165 5.99 -2.99 -22.44
C TYR A 165 6.12 -1.76 -23.37
N HIS A 166 5.06 -1.37 -24.05
CA HIS A 166 5.04 -0.17 -24.90
C HIS A 166 5.29 1.13 -24.11
N LEU A 167 4.78 1.20 -22.90
CA LEU A 167 5.06 2.32 -22.01
C LEU A 167 6.54 2.39 -21.63
N GLN A 168 7.15 1.26 -21.30
CA GLN A 168 8.57 1.20 -20.98
C GLN A 168 9.42 1.68 -22.17
N GLU A 169 9.12 1.23 -23.39
CA GLU A 169 9.82 1.63 -24.61
C GLU A 169 9.72 3.15 -24.87
N GLN A 170 8.54 3.75 -24.65
CA GLN A 170 8.36 5.20 -24.76
C GLN A 170 9.16 5.98 -23.72
N TYR A 171 9.25 5.49 -22.50
CA TYR A 171 10.05 6.13 -21.44
C TYR A 171 11.55 5.98 -21.70
N GLU A 172 12.02 4.84 -22.21
CA GLU A 172 13.43 4.66 -22.61
C GLU A 172 13.82 5.61 -23.75
N GLN A 173 12.97 5.77 -24.76
CA GLN A 173 13.20 6.72 -25.86
C GLN A 173 13.23 8.17 -25.37
N ALA A 174 12.37 8.54 -24.44
CA ALA A 174 12.37 9.87 -23.84
C ALA A 174 13.64 10.14 -23.01
N MET A 175 14.20 9.12 -22.35
CA MET A 175 15.46 9.25 -21.59
C MET A 175 16.69 9.36 -22.48
N ILE A 176 16.70 8.74 -23.66
CA ILE A 176 17.82 8.80 -24.60
C ILE A 176 17.85 10.13 -25.36
N SER A 177 16.71 10.83 -25.44
CA SER A 177 16.58 12.11 -26.17
C SER A 177 16.99 13.34 -25.34
N HIS A 178 17.34 13.16 -24.07
CA HIS A 178 17.88 14.19 -23.16
C HIS A 178 19.32 13.86 -22.78
#